data_57acf06f86f567bcd0c039b103ad003b
#
_entry.id   57acf06f86f567bcd0c039b103ad003b
#
_cell.length_a   1.000
_cell.length_b   1.000
_cell.length_c   1.000
_cell.angle_alpha   90.00
_cell.angle_beta   90.00
_cell.angle_gamma   90.00
#
_symmetry.space_group_name_H-M   'P 1'
#
loop_
_entity.id
_entity.type
_entity.pdbx_description
1 polymer ?
#
loop_
_entity_poly.entity_id
_entity_poly.type
_entity_poly.pdbx_seq_one_letter_code
_entity_poly.pdbx_strand_id
1 'polypeptide(L)'
;GNMGYINKWGLILFVLTLISLSLGAAASYVSAHAAAGFAANLRKDMFYHIQDFSFSNIDKFSSASLVTRLTTDVTNVQNAYQMLIRIAVRAPLMLIFSIIMSVIISPRLSLIFVVIAPIFVLILALIIKSAYPYFPRIFKGYDVMNQDVRENIRGIREVKTYVQEEAQIEKFEKSSGFIYKLFSTAQKIMSLNALVVMAVLNISTLAICWFGAKEIVGGSLQTGQLVSMFSYSNSVLFSLNILAMITTQLVISEASGKRIAAVLTEKSAIENPRKPLKDVTNGDIVFDHVNFKYSPDEKHYALEDINLHITPGETIGIIGETGSSKSTLVSMIPRLYDVTSGAVRVAGHNVKSYELKALRDKVAMVLQKNVLFSGTVEENLKWGNENAPHEEVVAAAKIAHADGFIREMPDGYNTMIEQGGNNVSGGQKQRITIARALLKNPEILILDDSTSAVDTTTEREIRESLAKDMPTTTKIIISQRVVSIKDADRIIVMNHGTIQAIGTHEELMKTNELYHSIAKFQEENNAGK
;
A
#
# COMPACT_ATOMS: atom_id res chain seq x y z
N GLY A 1 39.87 -17.77 56.00
CA GLY A 1 38.93 -16.88 55.28
C GLY A 1 37.78 -16.47 56.17
N ASN A 2 37.46 -15.20 56.21
CA ASN A 2 36.36 -14.68 57.04
C ASN A 2 35.01 -15.01 56.40
N MET A 3 34.37 -16.11 56.84
CA MET A 3 33.06 -16.56 56.29
C MET A 3 31.98 -15.48 56.42
N GLY A 4 32.02 -14.65 57.49
CA GLY A 4 31.07 -13.52 57.64
C GLY A 4 31.22 -12.48 56.54
N TYR A 5 32.43 -12.23 56.04
CA TYR A 5 32.70 -11.33 54.93
C TYR A 5 32.15 -11.89 53.61
N ILE A 6 32.35 -13.19 53.36
CA ILE A 6 31.84 -13.87 52.16
C ILE A 6 30.33 -13.87 52.14
N ASN A 7 29.69 -14.21 53.26
CA ASN A 7 28.22 -14.22 53.35
C ASN A 7 27.63 -12.83 53.15
N LYS A 8 28.22 -11.78 53.73
CA LYS A 8 27.78 -10.40 53.53
C LYS A 8 27.80 -9.96 52.04
N TRP A 9 28.95 -10.15 51.41
CA TRP A 9 29.10 -9.76 50.00
C TRP A 9 28.28 -10.67 49.07
N GLY A 10 28.14 -11.95 49.37
CA GLY A 10 27.30 -12.89 48.65
C GLY A 10 25.82 -12.45 48.69
N LEU A 11 25.32 -12.05 49.88
CA LEU A 11 23.97 -11.53 50.02
C LEU A 11 23.75 -10.22 49.23
N ILE A 12 24.71 -9.29 49.29
CA ILE A 12 24.68 -8.05 48.53
C ILE A 12 24.59 -8.32 47.02
N LEU A 13 25.44 -9.22 46.51
CA LEU A 13 25.44 -9.60 45.11
C LEU A 13 24.13 -10.27 44.69
N PHE A 14 23.55 -11.12 45.55
CA PHE A 14 22.26 -11.74 45.29
C PHE A 14 21.13 -10.70 45.18
N VAL A 15 21.06 -9.75 46.09
CA VAL A 15 20.08 -8.66 46.08
C VAL A 15 20.26 -7.78 44.83
N LEU A 16 21.51 -7.42 44.50
CA LEU A 16 21.80 -6.64 43.27
C LEU A 16 21.39 -7.40 42.00
N THR A 17 21.55 -8.72 41.98
CA THR A 17 21.12 -9.54 40.82
C THR A 17 19.59 -9.54 40.69
N LEU A 18 18.85 -9.65 41.79
CA LEU A 18 17.39 -9.56 41.79
C LEU A 18 16.91 -8.20 41.33
N ILE A 19 17.55 -7.12 41.79
CA ILE A 19 17.24 -5.74 41.32
C ILE A 19 17.52 -5.62 39.82
N SER A 20 18.68 -6.10 39.35
CA SER A 20 19.02 -6.08 37.93
C SER A 20 18.03 -6.86 37.05
N LEU A 21 17.59 -8.04 37.53
CA LEU A 21 16.57 -8.85 36.87
C LEU A 21 15.25 -8.09 36.76
N SER A 22 14.80 -7.52 37.86
CA SER A 22 13.53 -6.75 37.92
C SER A 22 13.56 -5.53 37.02
N LEU A 23 14.66 -4.76 37.05
CA LEU A 23 14.86 -3.60 36.15
C LEU A 23 14.93 -4.02 34.69
N GLY A 24 15.59 -5.14 34.38
CA GLY A 24 15.67 -5.70 33.02
C GLY A 24 14.29 -6.14 32.50
N ALA A 25 13.49 -6.76 33.33
CA ALA A 25 12.10 -7.14 33.00
C ALA A 25 11.22 -5.89 32.78
N ALA A 26 11.29 -4.92 33.69
CA ALA A 26 10.56 -3.66 33.57
C ALA A 26 10.96 -2.88 32.31
N ALA A 27 12.25 -2.77 32.01
CA ALA A 27 12.74 -2.12 30.80
C ALA A 27 12.25 -2.82 29.52
N SER A 28 12.18 -4.16 29.54
CA SER A 28 11.65 -4.94 28.41
C SER A 28 10.15 -4.68 28.21
N TYR A 29 9.37 -4.67 29.28
CA TYR A 29 7.94 -4.41 29.23
C TYR A 29 7.66 -2.98 28.73
N VAL A 30 8.29 -1.97 29.33
CA VAL A 30 8.08 -0.56 28.95
C VAL A 30 8.50 -0.29 27.51
N SER A 31 9.65 -0.84 27.07
CA SER A 31 10.11 -0.65 25.70
C SER A 31 9.19 -1.32 24.67
N ALA A 32 8.66 -2.50 24.97
CA ALA A 32 7.71 -3.19 24.11
C ALA A 32 6.40 -2.41 24.00
N HIS A 33 5.87 -1.94 25.14
CA HIS A 33 4.65 -1.13 25.16
C HIS A 33 4.80 0.20 24.40
N ALA A 34 5.91 0.91 24.63
CA ALA A 34 6.23 2.15 23.92
C ALA A 34 6.37 1.92 22.39
N ALA A 35 7.04 0.84 21.97
CA ALA A 35 7.20 0.53 20.56
C ALA A 35 5.87 0.13 19.89
N ALA A 36 5.03 -0.63 20.59
CA ALA A 36 3.71 -0.99 20.08
C ALA A 36 2.79 0.25 19.96
N GLY A 37 2.78 1.13 20.97
CA GLY A 37 2.03 2.38 20.95
C GLY A 37 2.50 3.34 19.84
N PHE A 38 3.81 3.47 19.67
CA PHE A 38 4.39 4.24 18.56
C PHE A 38 3.92 3.71 17.20
N ALA A 39 4.01 2.39 16.99
CA ALA A 39 3.60 1.78 15.72
C ALA A 39 2.08 1.89 15.47
N ALA A 40 1.27 1.79 16.53
CA ALA A 40 -0.18 1.96 16.43
C ALA A 40 -0.54 3.39 16.00
N ASN A 41 0.07 4.40 16.63
CA ASN A 41 -0.13 5.80 16.25
C ASN A 41 0.36 6.07 14.83
N LEU A 42 1.53 5.58 14.47
CA LEU A 42 2.08 5.75 13.12
C LEU A 42 1.17 5.15 12.04
N ARG A 43 0.60 3.94 12.28
CA ARG A 43 -0.38 3.34 11.36
C ARG A 43 -1.65 4.16 11.28
N LYS A 44 -2.14 4.66 12.41
CA LYS A 44 -3.33 5.51 12.46
C LYS A 44 -3.12 6.79 11.66
N ASP A 45 -2.03 7.52 11.91
CA ASP A 45 -1.74 8.78 11.25
C ASP A 45 -1.56 8.57 9.73
N MET A 46 -0.82 7.52 9.32
CA MET A 46 -0.69 7.17 7.92
C MET A 46 -2.02 6.81 7.27
N PHE A 47 -2.86 6.01 7.95
CA PHE A 47 -4.14 5.60 7.42
C PHE A 47 -5.08 6.80 7.21
N TYR A 48 -5.16 7.70 8.19
CA TYR A 48 -5.97 8.91 8.08
C TYR A 48 -5.46 9.82 6.96
N HIS A 49 -4.16 9.99 6.86
CA HIS A 49 -3.56 10.80 5.80
C HIS A 49 -3.81 10.22 4.39
N ILE A 50 -3.80 8.89 4.25
CA ILE A 50 -4.13 8.22 2.99
C ILE A 50 -5.61 8.43 2.60
N GLN A 51 -6.54 8.57 3.57
CA GLN A 51 -7.95 8.86 3.26
C GLN A 51 -8.12 10.25 2.62
N ASP A 52 -7.21 11.19 2.90
CA ASP A 52 -7.22 12.53 2.31
C ASP A 52 -6.60 12.59 0.90
N PHE A 53 -6.01 11.48 0.41
CA PHE A 53 -5.35 11.44 -0.88
C PHE A 53 -6.36 11.57 -2.03
N SER A 54 -5.96 12.33 -3.06
CA SER A 54 -6.63 12.33 -4.35
C SER A 54 -6.27 11.07 -5.17
N PHE A 55 -6.99 10.83 -6.25
CA PHE A 55 -6.69 9.71 -7.16
C PHE A 55 -5.26 9.78 -7.70
N SER A 56 -4.76 10.97 -8.05
CA SER A 56 -3.38 11.15 -8.53
C SER A 56 -2.33 10.77 -7.48
N ASN A 57 -2.59 11.00 -6.18
CA ASN A 57 -1.70 10.55 -5.11
C ASN A 57 -1.72 9.02 -4.99
N ILE A 58 -2.92 8.39 -5.10
CA ILE A 58 -3.05 6.93 -5.04
C ILE A 58 -2.36 6.27 -6.25
N ASP A 59 -2.47 6.85 -7.44
CA ASP A 59 -1.78 6.37 -8.64
C ASP A 59 -0.27 6.42 -8.48
N LYS A 60 0.26 7.52 -7.90
CA LYS A 60 1.69 7.70 -7.60
C LYS A 60 2.24 6.61 -6.67
N PHE A 61 1.52 6.25 -5.62
CA PHE A 61 2.01 5.29 -4.62
C PHE A 61 1.64 3.85 -4.89
N SER A 62 0.59 3.58 -5.62
CA SER A 62 -0.15 2.31 -5.78
C SER A 62 -0.70 1.74 -4.45
N SER A 63 -1.88 1.12 -4.50
CA SER A 63 -2.52 0.53 -3.32
C SER A 63 -1.68 -0.57 -2.66
N ALA A 64 -1.01 -1.41 -3.46
CA ALA A 64 -0.15 -2.48 -2.95
C ALA A 64 1.06 -1.93 -2.17
N SER A 65 1.67 -0.83 -2.65
CA SER A 65 2.77 -0.16 -1.97
C SER A 65 2.31 0.49 -0.65
N LEU A 66 1.13 1.11 -0.61
CA LEU A 66 0.57 1.70 0.60
C LEU A 66 0.32 0.64 1.69
N VAL A 67 -0.22 -0.53 1.31
CA VAL A 67 -0.39 -1.66 2.24
C VAL A 67 0.95 -2.11 2.81
N THR A 68 1.99 -2.26 1.98
CA THR A 68 3.32 -2.65 2.44
C THR A 68 3.91 -1.64 3.43
N ARG A 69 3.69 -0.33 3.21
CA ARG A 69 4.15 0.73 4.12
C ARG A 69 3.42 0.69 5.45
N LEU A 70 2.10 0.46 5.47
CA LEU A 70 1.28 0.33 6.68
C LEU A 70 1.62 -0.93 7.51
N THR A 71 2.12 -1.98 6.87
CA THR A 71 2.41 -3.28 7.52
C THR A 71 3.91 -3.45 7.76
N THR A 72 4.65 -3.84 6.74
CA THR A 72 6.07 -4.24 6.84
C THR A 72 6.96 -3.07 7.24
N ASP A 73 6.80 -1.90 6.61
CA ASP A 73 7.68 -0.76 6.90
C ASP A 73 7.47 -0.23 8.31
N VAL A 74 6.22 -0.12 8.77
CA VAL A 74 5.94 0.26 10.16
C VAL A 74 6.51 -0.76 11.14
N THR A 75 6.44 -2.05 10.85
CA THR A 75 7.03 -3.10 11.70
C THR A 75 8.55 -3.00 11.76
N ASN A 76 9.22 -2.69 10.65
CA ASN A 76 10.68 -2.48 10.63
C ASN A 76 11.08 -1.28 11.50
N VAL A 77 10.35 -0.17 11.41
CA VAL A 77 10.60 1.03 12.21
C VAL A 77 10.27 0.78 13.70
N GLN A 78 9.20 0.03 13.99
CA GLN A 78 8.85 -0.40 15.35
C GLN A 78 9.98 -1.20 16.00
N ASN A 79 10.53 -2.18 15.28
CA ASN A 79 11.62 -3.02 15.77
C ASN A 79 12.89 -2.21 16.03
N ALA A 80 13.22 -1.27 15.13
CA ALA A 80 14.34 -0.37 15.32
C ALA A 80 14.15 0.55 16.54
N TYR A 81 12.95 1.11 16.69
CA TYR A 81 12.61 1.97 17.82
C TYR A 81 12.74 1.22 19.14
N GLN A 82 12.21 -0.01 19.23
CA GLN A 82 12.33 -0.86 20.41
C GLN A 82 13.80 -1.18 20.73
N MET A 83 14.59 -1.49 19.70
CA MET A 83 16.01 -1.78 19.83
C MET A 83 16.81 -0.56 20.27
N LEU A 84 16.51 0.62 19.74
CA LEU A 84 17.15 1.87 20.14
C LEU A 84 16.90 2.18 21.63
N ILE A 85 15.68 2.10 22.10
CA ILE A 85 15.36 2.41 23.50
C ILE A 85 15.99 1.38 24.45
N ARG A 86 15.97 0.10 24.11
CA ARG A 86 16.35 -0.97 25.02
C ARG A 86 17.85 -1.29 24.98
N ILE A 87 18.44 -1.36 23.79
CA ILE A 87 19.74 -1.97 23.56
C ILE A 87 20.80 -0.93 23.20
N ALA A 88 20.44 0.08 22.38
CA ALA A 88 21.41 1.05 21.89
C ALA A 88 21.97 1.97 23.00
N VAL A 89 21.26 2.16 24.08
CA VAL A 89 21.76 2.89 25.25
C VAL A 89 22.61 1.95 26.14
N ARG A 90 22.18 0.70 26.31
CA ARG A 90 22.83 -0.26 27.18
C ARG A 90 24.21 -0.70 26.66
N ALA A 91 24.33 -0.97 25.36
CA ALA A 91 25.57 -1.54 24.80
C ALA A 91 26.77 -0.58 24.90
N PRO A 92 26.69 0.73 24.56
CA PRO A 92 27.80 1.67 24.78
C PRO A 92 28.14 1.85 26.25
N LEU A 93 27.16 1.90 27.15
CA LEU A 93 27.38 2.03 28.58
C LEU A 93 28.11 0.80 29.15
N MET A 94 27.71 -0.41 28.76
CA MET A 94 28.40 -1.66 29.13
C MET A 94 29.85 -1.68 28.62
N LEU A 95 30.08 -1.23 27.39
CA LEU A 95 31.40 -1.12 26.79
C LEU A 95 32.29 -0.16 27.59
N ILE A 96 31.83 1.05 27.81
CA ILE A 96 32.57 2.11 28.54
C ILE A 96 32.84 1.64 29.97
N PHE A 97 31.83 1.12 30.69
CA PHE A 97 31.98 0.64 32.05
C PHE A 97 32.98 -0.50 32.14
N SER A 98 32.92 -1.49 31.23
CA SER A 98 33.86 -2.63 31.22
C SER A 98 35.29 -2.19 30.97
N ILE A 99 35.51 -1.19 30.09
CA ILE A 99 36.86 -0.64 29.87
C ILE A 99 37.35 0.11 31.10
N ILE A 100 36.54 0.99 31.70
CA ILE A 100 36.91 1.75 32.91
C ILE A 100 37.28 0.82 34.04
N MET A 101 36.46 -0.20 34.32
CA MET A 101 36.73 -1.17 35.39
C MET A 101 37.97 -1.99 35.11
N SER A 102 38.24 -2.35 33.86
CA SER A 102 39.46 -3.03 33.47
C SER A 102 40.71 -2.19 33.73
N VAL A 103 40.66 -0.88 33.41
CA VAL A 103 41.76 0.06 33.68
C VAL A 103 42.00 0.25 35.18
N ILE A 104 40.95 0.28 36.00
CA ILE A 104 41.05 0.39 37.46
C ILE A 104 41.72 -0.85 38.06
N ILE A 105 41.47 -2.06 37.53
CA ILE A 105 42.05 -3.30 38.00
C ILE A 105 43.52 -3.42 37.61
N SER A 106 43.83 -3.30 36.32
CA SER A 106 45.20 -3.31 35.80
C SER A 106 45.27 -2.48 34.51
N PRO A 107 45.91 -1.29 34.55
CA PRO A 107 46.12 -0.47 33.34
C PRO A 107 46.93 -1.24 32.26
N ARG A 108 47.83 -2.11 32.65
CA ARG A 108 48.66 -2.89 31.71
C ARG A 108 47.84 -3.94 30.97
N LEU A 109 46.97 -4.67 31.69
CA LEU A 109 46.10 -5.67 31.07
C LEU A 109 45.00 -5.03 30.21
N SER A 110 44.56 -3.84 30.58
CA SER A 110 43.53 -3.11 29.79
C SER A 110 44.02 -2.70 28.39
N LEU A 111 45.34 -2.57 28.17
CA LEU A 111 45.91 -2.32 26.84
C LEU A 111 45.56 -3.41 25.83
N ILE A 112 45.29 -4.65 26.32
CA ILE A 112 44.81 -5.75 25.47
C ILE A 112 43.52 -5.32 24.74
N PHE A 113 42.60 -4.64 25.42
CA PHE A 113 41.34 -4.18 24.79
C PHE A 113 41.54 -3.04 23.80
N VAL A 114 42.53 -2.15 24.06
CA VAL A 114 42.90 -1.05 23.17
C VAL A 114 43.45 -1.59 21.84
N VAL A 115 44.08 -2.75 21.85
CA VAL A 115 44.62 -3.39 20.65
C VAL A 115 43.57 -4.28 19.97
N ILE A 116 42.89 -5.12 20.75
CA ILE A 116 41.98 -6.14 20.22
C ILE A 116 40.66 -5.51 19.70
N ALA A 117 40.12 -4.51 20.39
CA ALA A 117 38.83 -3.93 19.97
C ALA A 117 38.88 -3.27 18.58
N PRO A 118 39.86 -2.43 18.22
CA PRO A 118 39.99 -1.89 16.87
C PRO A 118 40.20 -2.97 15.81
N ILE A 119 41.03 -3.98 16.10
CA ILE A 119 41.25 -5.11 15.18
C ILE A 119 39.95 -5.86 14.94
N PHE A 120 39.19 -6.13 15.98
CA PHE A 120 37.89 -6.80 15.89
C PHE A 120 36.91 -5.99 15.05
N VAL A 121 36.78 -4.69 15.31
CA VAL A 121 35.92 -3.79 14.55
C VAL A 121 36.34 -3.74 13.07
N LEU A 122 37.64 -3.69 12.79
CA LEU A 122 38.16 -3.68 11.43
C LEU A 122 37.79 -4.98 10.68
N ILE A 123 38.00 -6.14 11.32
CA ILE A 123 37.65 -7.44 10.73
C ILE A 123 36.14 -7.53 10.48
N LEU A 124 35.31 -7.11 11.44
CA LEU A 124 33.84 -7.05 11.25
C LEU A 124 33.44 -6.16 10.07
N ALA A 125 34.04 -4.97 9.97
CA ALA A 125 33.80 -4.06 8.88
C ALA A 125 34.16 -4.68 7.51
N LEU A 126 35.28 -5.41 7.44
CA LEU A 126 35.70 -6.12 6.23
C LEU A 126 34.73 -7.25 5.86
N ILE A 127 34.27 -8.05 6.84
CA ILE A 127 33.27 -9.11 6.60
C ILE A 127 31.97 -8.50 6.06
N ILE A 128 31.45 -7.44 6.71
CA ILE A 128 30.21 -6.77 6.30
C ILE A 128 30.39 -6.17 4.89
N LYS A 129 31.49 -5.46 4.64
CA LYS A 129 31.80 -4.88 3.32
C LYS A 129 31.85 -5.95 2.21
N SER A 130 32.39 -7.12 2.51
CA SER A 130 32.50 -8.24 1.55
C SER A 130 31.15 -8.93 1.30
N ALA A 131 30.29 -9.02 2.32
CA ALA A 131 28.97 -9.65 2.19
C ALA A 131 27.92 -8.69 1.57
N TYR A 132 28.04 -7.40 1.82
CA TYR A 132 27.06 -6.38 1.43
C TYR A 132 26.65 -6.40 -0.05
N PRO A 133 27.55 -6.54 -1.04
CA PRO A 133 27.20 -6.53 -2.47
C PRO A 133 26.27 -7.67 -2.91
N TYR A 134 26.21 -8.74 -2.12
CA TYR A 134 25.34 -9.89 -2.43
C TYR A 134 23.89 -9.62 -2.07
N PHE A 135 23.60 -8.84 -1.02
CA PHE A 135 22.23 -8.63 -0.54
C PHE A 135 21.30 -7.95 -1.57
N PRO A 136 21.68 -6.86 -2.23
CA PRO A 136 20.82 -6.27 -3.27
C PRO A 136 20.52 -7.24 -4.41
N ARG A 137 21.48 -8.09 -4.79
CA ARG A 137 21.30 -9.11 -5.82
C ARG A 137 20.36 -10.23 -5.37
N ILE A 138 20.45 -10.64 -4.11
CA ILE A 138 19.54 -11.61 -3.48
C ILE A 138 18.12 -11.05 -3.47
N PHE A 139 17.91 -9.81 -3.01
CA PHE A 139 16.59 -9.18 -3.00
C PHE A 139 15.99 -9.07 -4.40
N LYS A 140 16.78 -8.64 -5.39
CA LYS A 140 16.33 -8.62 -6.78
C LYS A 140 15.98 -10.03 -7.30
N GLY A 141 16.73 -11.05 -6.90
CA GLY A 141 16.41 -12.46 -7.21
C GLY A 141 15.08 -12.89 -6.59
N TYR A 142 14.83 -12.52 -5.33
CA TYR A 142 13.54 -12.76 -4.66
C TYR A 142 12.37 -12.05 -5.35
N ASP A 143 12.57 -10.82 -5.82
CA ASP A 143 11.52 -10.09 -6.55
C ASP A 143 11.13 -10.83 -7.83
N VAL A 144 12.10 -11.30 -8.60
CA VAL A 144 11.86 -12.10 -9.82
C VAL A 144 11.15 -13.41 -9.47
N MET A 145 11.66 -14.16 -8.50
CA MET A 145 11.05 -15.43 -8.08
C MET A 145 9.60 -15.22 -7.58
N ASN A 146 9.36 -14.20 -6.78
CA ASN A 146 8.01 -13.88 -6.29
C ASN A 146 7.07 -13.45 -7.42
N GLN A 147 7.59 -12.78 -8.47
CA GLN A 147 6.82 -12.46 -9.66
C GLN A 147 6.45 -13.75 -10.41
N ASP A 148 7.41 -14.63 -10.66
CA ASP A 148 7.20 -15.93 -11.33
C ASP A 148 6.17 -16.77 -10.58
N VAL A 149 6.27 -16.88 -9.25
CA VAL A 149 5.32 -17.62 -8.41
C VAL A 149 3.91 -17.01 -8.47
N ARG A 150 3.80 -15.68 -8.38
CA ARG A 150 2.50 -15.00 -8.48
C ARG A 150 1.86 -15.18 -9.85
N GLU A 151 2.64 -15.10 -10.91
CA GLU A 151 2.18 -15.33 -12.29
C GLU A 151 1.68 -16.77 -12.44
N ASN A 152 2.47 -17.76 -11.99
CA ASN A 152 2.11 -19.17 -12.04
C ASN A 152 0.82 -19.48 -11.26
N ILE A 153 0.71 -18.99 -10.00
CA ILE A 153 -0.48 -19.24 -9.18
C ILE A 153 -1.72 -18.57 -9.77
N ARG A 154 -1.60 -17.35 -10.33
CA ARG A 154 -2.72 -16.69 -11.00
C ARG A 154 -3.15 -17.42 -12.26
N GLY A 155 -2.19 -17.87 -13.04
CA GLY A 155 -2.41 -18.62 -14.29
C GLY A 155 -2.39 -20.14 -14.11
N ILE A 156 -2.67 -20.69 -12.90
CA ILE A 156 -2.53 -22.11 -12.65
C ILE A 156 -3.47 -22.97 -13.51
N ARG A 157 -4.64 -22.44 -13.86
CA ARG A 157 -5.58 -23.11 -14.76
C ARG A 157 -5.03 -23.24 -16.16
N GLU A 158 -4.41 -22.17 -16.69
CA GLU A 158 -3.75 -22.14 -17.98
C GLU A 158 -2.55 -23.10 -17.98
N VAL A 159 -1.71 -23.06 -16.93
CA VAL A 159 -0.59 -24.01 -16.78
C VAL A 159 -1.08 -25.45 -16.85
N LYS A 160 -2.18 -25.77 -16.17
CA LYS A 160 -2.79 -27.11 -16.20
C LYS A 160 -3.41 -27.45 -17.56
N THR A 161 -4.12 -26.49 -18.17
CA THR A 161 -4.79 -26.69 -19.47
C THR A 161 -3.79 -26.95 -20.60
N TYR A 162 -2.65 -26.26 -20.57
CA TYR A 162 -1.61 -26.38 -21.59
C TYR A 162 -0.49 -27.36 -21.21
N VAL A 163 -0.61 -28.08 -20.08
CA VAL A 163 0.37 -29.08 -19.59
C VAL A 163 1.79 -28.50 -19.51
N GLN A 164 1.92 -27.31 -18.91
CA GLN A 164 3.18 -26.57 -18.82
C GLN A 164 3.84 -26.65 -17.44
N GLU A 165 3.48 -27.64 -16.61
CA GLU A 165 3.99 -27.80 -15.24
C GLU A 165 5.51 -27.93 -15.19
N GLU A 166 6.08 -28.80 -16.05
CA GLU A 166 7.53 -29.03 -16.07
C GLU A 166 8.30 -27.77 -16.44
N ALA A 167 7.83 -27.00 -17.43
CA ALA A 167 8.45 -25.73 -17.83
C ALA A 167 8.40 -24.69 -16.68
N GLN A 168 7.32 -24.65 -15.92
CA GLN A 168 7.19 -23.76 -14.77
C GLN A 168 8.07 -24.21 -13.59
N ILE A 169 8.21 -25.53 -13.37
CA ILE A 169 9.12 -26.08 -12.37
C ILE A 169 10.58 -25.71 -12.73
N GLU A 170 10.98 -25.92 -13.98
CA GLU A 170 12.34 -25.55 -14.44
C GLU A 170 12.61 -24.04 -14.28
N LYS A 171 11.64 -23.18 -14.60
CA LYS A 171 11.74 -21.74 -14.41
C LYS A 171 11.94 -21.38 -12.93
N PHE A 172 11.16 -22.01 -12.04
CA PHE A 172 11.29 -21.81 -10.60
C PHE A 172 12.64 -22.31 -10.06
N GLU A 173 13.09 -23.50 -10.49
CA GLU A 173 14.38 -24.06 -10.08
C GLU A 173 15.55 -23.17 -10.50
N LYS A 174 15.51 -22.56 -11.68
CA LYS A 174 16.53 -21.59 -12.14
C LYS A 174 16.57 -20.37 -11.24
N SER A 175 15.41 -19.77 -10.94
CA SER A 175 15.30 -18.59 -10.07
C SER A 175 15.75 -18.92 -8.65
N SER A 176 15.28 -20.04 -8.09
CA SER A 176 15.64 -20.54 -6.76
C SER A 176 17.12 -20.91 -6.66
N GLY A 177 17.66 -21.58 -7.67
CA GLY A 177 19.08 -21.95 -7.75
C GLY A 177 20.01 -20.74 -7.83
N PHE A 178 19.60 -19.68 -8.52
CA PHE A 178 20.34 -18.42 -8.53
C PHE A 178 20.39 -17.77 -7.14
N ILE A 179 19.24 -17.68 -6.45
CA ILE A 179 19.16 -17.16 -5.08
C ILE A 179 20.00 -18.01 -4.13
N TYR A 180 19.88 -19.33 -4.21
CA TYR A 180 20.65 -20.27 -3.39
C TYR A 180 22.16 -20.02 -3.49
N LYS A 181 22.70 -19.87 -4.71
CA LYS A 181 24.13 -19.61 -4.92
C LYS A 181 24.57 -18.29 -4.29
N LEU A 182 23.81 -17.22 -4.50
CA LEU A 182 24.12 -15.91 -3.93
C LEU A 182 24.02 -15.92 -2.39
N PHE A 183 22.93 -16.48 -1.87
CA PHE A 183 22.68 -16.56 -0.43
C PHE A 183 23.72 -17.43 0.27
N SER A 184 24.03 -18.59 -0.30
CA SER A 184 25.07 -19.49 0.23
C SER A 184 26.44 -18.80 0.27
N THR A 185 26.78 -18.01 -0.77
CA THR A 185 28.04 -17.25 -0.78
C THR A 185 28.06 -16.15 0.29
N ALA A 186 26.98 -15.36 0.39
CA ALA A 186 26.84 -14.35 1.42
C ALA A 186 26.91 -14.97 2.83
N GLN A 187 26.21 -16.09 3.03
CA GLN A 187 26.19 -16.79 4.32
C GLN A 187 27.55 -17.39 4.70
N LYS A 188 28.31 -17.92 3.75
CA LYS A 188 29.69 -18.36 3.98
C LYS A 188 30.58 -17.23 4.47
N ILE A 189 30.47 -16.04 3.89
CA ILE A 189 31.21 -14.85 4.34
C ILE A 189 30.73 -14.43 5.74
N MET A 190 29.42 -14.37 5.96
CA MET A 190 28.86 -13.98 7.25
C MET A 190 29.17 -14.99 8.38
N SER A 191 29.29 -16.29 8.07
CA SER A 191 29.67 -17.31 9.07
C SER A 191 31.06 -17.12 9.64
N LEU A 192 31.96 -16.45 8.89
CA LEU A 192 33.29 -16.07 9.42
C LEU A 192 33.19 -15.17 10.65
N ASN A 193 32.08 -14.42 10.80
CA ASN A 193 31.86 -13.58 11.98
C ASN A 193 31.91 -14.40 13.28
N ALA A 194 31.24 -15.55 13.32
CA ALA A 194 31.25 -16.42 14.51
C ALA A 194 32.66 -16.95 14.85
N LEU A 195 33.40 -17.32 13.80
CA LEU A 195 34.78 -17.79 13.97
C LEU A 195 35.70 -16.67 14.48
N VAL A 196 35.54 -15.45 13.94
CA VAL A 196 36.34 -14.28 14.37
C VAL A 196 36.00 -13.90 15.80
N VAL A 197 34.74 -13.86 16.19
CA VAL A 197 34.29 -13.59 17.56
C VAL A 197 34.94 -14.62 18.51
N MET A 198 34.87 -15.91 18.18
CA MET A 198 35.41 -16.98 18.99
C MET A 198 36.96 -16.93 19.08
N ALA A 199 37.61 -16.64 17.95
CA ALA A 199 39.09 -16.49 17.92
C ALA A 199 39.54 -15.30 18.77
N VAL A 200 38.90 -14.15 18.64
CA VAL A 200 39.21 -12.94 19.40
C VAL A 200 38.97 -13.16 20.90
N LEU A 201 37.87 -13.82 21.27
CA LEU A 201 37.60 -14.22 22.67
C LEU A 201 38.72 -15.08 23.24
N ASN A 202 39.11 -16.16 22.54
CA ASN A 202 40.15 -17.07 23.02
C ASN A 202 41.52 -16.40 23.07
N ILE A 203 41.88 -15.62 22.05
CA ILE A 203 43.15 -14.85 22.03
C ILE A 203 43.18 -13.85 23.19
N SER A 204 42.08 -13.12 23.44
CA SER A 204 41.97 -12.21 24.58
C SER A 204 42.13 -12.95 25.90
N THR A 205 41.47 -14.10 26.05
CA THR A 205 41.56 -14.94 27.26
C THR A 205 42.98 -15.45 27.48
N LEU A 206 43.63 -15.96 26.44
CA LEU A 206 45.04 -16.41 26.53
C LEU A 206 45.99 -15.28 26.88
N ALA A 207 45.82 -14.10 26.27
CA ALA A 207 46.63 -12.92 26.59
C ALA A 207 46.45 -12.47 28.04
N ILE A 208 45.18 -12.41 28.52
CA ILE A 208 44.85 -12.06 29.90
C ILE A 208 45.43 -13.11 30.87
N CYS A 209 45.34 -14.42 30.55
CA CYS A 209 45.95 -15.46 31.35
C CYS A 209 47.48 -15.30 31.44
N TRP A 210 48.16 -15.13 30.30
CA TRP A 210 49.62 -15.06 30.22
C TRP A 210 50.18 -13.83 30.94
N PHE A 211 49.66 -12.66 30.62
CA PHE A 211 50.16 -11.42 31.25
C PHE A 211 49.65 -11.28 32.69
N GLY A 212 48.41 -11.70 32.97
CA GLY A 212 47.85 -11.70 34.33
C GLY A 212 48.56 -12.67 35.28
N ALA A 213 48.96 -13.85 34.81
CA ALA A 213 49.78 -14.76 35.63
C ALA A 213 51.12 -14.12 36.02
N LYS A 214 51.77 -13.39 35.08
CA LYS A 214 53.01 -12.65 35.40
C LYS A 214 52.77 -11.55 36.44
N GLU A 215 51.67 -10.82 36.36
CA GLU A 215 51.32 -9.78 37.34
C GLU A 215 50.96 -10.39 38.71
N ILE A 216 50.34 -11.58 38.76
CA ILE A 216 50.04 -12.29 40.01
C ILE A 216 51.35 -12.75 40.68
N VAL A 217 52.25 -13.35 39.90
CA VAL A 217 53.56 -13.77 40.42
C VAL A 217 54.38 -12.57 40.89
N GLY A 218 54.28 -11.43 40.20
CA GLY A 218 54.93 -10.18 40.61
C GLY A 218 54.23 -9.46 41.79
N GLY A 219 53.09 -9.98 42.29
CA GLY A 219 52.39 -9.45 43.46
C GLY A 219 51.51 -8.20 43.15
N SER A 220 51.42 -7.80 41.89
CA SER A 220 50.65 -6.61 41.47
C SER A 220 49.16 -6.87 41.17
N LEU A 221 48.75 -8.15 41.02
CA LEU A 221 47.39 -8.55 40.73
C LEU A 221 46.94 -9.71 41.64
N GLN A 222 45.68 -9.68 42.08
CA GLN A 222 45.05 -10.78 42.80
C GLN A 222 44.33 -11.75 41.85
N THR A 223 44.22 -13.03 42.23
CA THR A 223 43.53 -14.06 41.44
C THR A 223 42.06 -13.67 41.14
N GLY A 224 41.33 -13.07 42.11
CA GLY A 224 39.97 -12.60 41.91
C GLY A 224 39.87 -11.48 40.89
N GLN A 225 40.86 -10.59 40.83
CA GLN A 225 40.94 -9.53 39.85
C GLN A 225 41.13 -10.07 38.42
N LEU A 226 41.94 -11.15 38.28
CA LEU A 226 42.12 -11.84 36.99
C LEU A 226 40.79 -12.42 36.49
N VAL A 227 40.00 -13.06 37.36
CA VAL A 227 38.65 -13.58 37.01
C VAL A 227 37.71 -12.45 36.55
N SER A 228 37.79 -11.28 37.21
CA SER A 228 37.02 -10.09 36.79
C SER A 228 37.43 -9.59 35.40
N MET A 229 38.71 -9.64 35.06
CA MET A 229 39.22 -9.26 33.72
C MET A 229 38.64 -10.14 32.62
N PHE A 230 38.43 -11.44 32.82
CA PHE A 230 37.74 -12.30 31.86
C PHE A 230 36.29 -11.86 31.64
N SER A 231 35.58 -11.52 32.73
CA SER A 231 34.19 -11.05 32.64
C SER A 231 34.08 -9.73 31.86
N TYR A 232 35.02 -8.81 32.10
CA TYR A 232 35.04 -7.54 31.33
C TYR A 232 35.46 -7.76 29.89
N SER A 233 36.38 -8.69 29.58
CA SER A 233 36.72 -9.05 28.21
C SER A 233 35.51 -9.54 27.42
N ASN A 234 34.74 -10.46 28.00
CA ASN A 234 33.50 -10.94 27.40
C ASN A 234 32.49 -9.80 27.18
N SER A 235 32.34 -8.90 28.17
CA SER A 235 31.41 -7.77 28.09
C SER A 235 31.81 -6.78 27.00
N VAL A 236 33.09 -6.48 26.81
CA VAL A 236 33.61 -5.61 25.74
C VAL A 236 33.25 -6.18 24.36
N LEU A 237 33.61 -7.47 24.13
CA LEU A 237 33.37 -8.10 22.81
C LEU A 237 31.89 -8.29 22.52
N PHE A 238 31.08 -8.63 23.52
CA PHE A 238 29.65 -8.75 23.40
C PHE A 238 28.99 -7.39 23.07
N SER A 239 29.43 -6.31 23.73
CA SER A 239 28.93 -4.95 23.46
C SER A 239 29.29 -4.50 22.04
N LEU A 240 30.50 -4.79 21.54
CA LEU A 240 30.89 -4.47 20.15
C LEU A 240 30.04 -5.23 19.13
N ASN A 241 29.74 -6.50 19.38
CA ASN A 241 28.89 -7.31 18.51
C ASN A 241 27.45 -6.75 18.46
N ILE A 242 26.89 -6.36 19.61
CA ILE A 242 25.58 -5.71 19.68
C ILE A 242 25.56 -4.39 18.91
N LEU A 243 26.60 -3.56 19.03
CA LEU A 243 26.68 -2.29 18.29
C LEU A 243 26.68 -2.51 16.77
N ALA A 244 27.38 -3.55 16.28
CA ALA A 244 27.34 -3.92 14.87
C ALA A 244 25.92 -4.35 14.42
N MET A 245 25.22 -5.13 15.25
CA MET A 245 23.84 -5.54 14.98
C MET A 245 22.87 -4.34 14.95
N ILE A 246 23.02 -3.39 15.87
CA ILE A 246 22.23 -2.15 15.91
C ILE A 246 22.41 -1.37 14.61
N THR A 247 23.65 -1.19 14.16
CA THR A 247 23.96 -0.46 12.92
C THR A 247 23.26 -1.09 11.72
N THR A 248 23.29 -2.41 11.59
CA THR A 248 22.60 -3.13 10.51
C THR A 248 21.09 -2.91 10.56
N GLN A 249 20.47 -2.99 11.73
CA GLN A 249 19.03 -2.78 11.90
C GLN A 249 18.61 -1.33 11.57
N LEU A 250 19.44 -0.35 11.93
CA LEU A 250 19.19 1.06 11.61
C LEU A 250 19.19 1.30 10.09
N VAL A 251 20.14 0.70 9.37
CA VAL A 251 20.21 0.82 7.90
C VAL A 251 18.94 0.27 7.23
N ILE A 252 18.47 -0.90 7.68
CA ILE A 252 17.22 -1.50 7.17
C ILE A 252 16.03 -0.58 7.46
N SER A 253 15.96 -0.03 8.66
CA SER A 253 14.85 0.81 9.10
C SER A 253 14.85 2.19 8.47
N GLU A 254 16.02 2.72 8.07
CA GLU A 254 16.13 4.01 7.37
C GLU A 254 15.35 3.98 6.05
N ALA A 255 15.50 2.91 5.27
CA ALA A 255 14.78 2.76 4.00
C ALA A 255 13.25 2.72 4.22
N SER A 256 12.79 1.98 5.25
CA SER A 256 11.37 1.93 5.61
C SER A 256 10.87 3.28 6.14
N GLY A 257 11.67 3.97 6.96
CA GLY A 257 11.35 5.31 7.46
C GLY A 257 11.22 6.35 6.34
N LYS A 258 12.07 6.32 5.33
CA LYS A 258 11.97 7.20 4.14
C LYS A 258 10.68 6.96 3.37
N ARG A 259 10.26 5.69 3.21
CA ARG A 259 8.99 5.36 2.53
C ARG A 259 7.76 5.80 3.33
N ILE A 260 7.79 5.68 4.64
CA ILE A 260 6.74 6.17 5.53
C ILE A 260 6.68 7.71 5.49
N ALA A 261 7.83 8.37 5.63
CA ALA A 261 7.92 9.83 5.55
C ALA A 261 7.37 10.36 4.21
N ALA A 262 7.66 9.68 3.10
CA ALA A 262 7.12 10.05 1.79
C ALA A 262 5.58 10.03 1.75
N VAL A 263 4.91 9.13 2.50
CA VAL A 263 3.45 9.13 2.62
C VAL A 263 2.97 10.27 3.51
N LEU A 264 3.57 10.43 4.70
CA LEU A 264 3.13 11.45 5.67
C LEU A 264 3.39 12.90 5.23
N THR A 265 4.37 13.11 4.34
CA THR A 265 4.70 14.46 3.80
C THR A 265 4.02 14.76 2.48
N GLU A 266 3.41 13.76 1.84
CA GLU A 266 2.68 13.95 0.58
C GLU A 266 1.43 14.79 0.85
N LYS A 267 1.21 15.82 0.06
CA LYS A 267 0.00 16.63 0.12
C LYS A 267 -1.02 16.12 -0.87
N SER A 268 -2.29 16.14 -0.49
CA SER A 268 -3.36 15.89 -1.44
C SER A 268 -3.26 16.86 -2.62
N ALA A 269 -3.29 16.34 -3.85
CA ALA A 269 -3.26 17.19 -5.04
C ALA A 269 -4.55 17.98 -5.21
N ILE A 270 -5.63 17.56 -4.54
CA ILE A 270 -6.94 18.20 -4.60
C ILE A 270 -7.37 18.60 -3.20
N GLU A 271 -7.58 19.88 -3.00
CA GLU A 271 -8.02 20.45 -1.73
C GLU A 271 -9.32 21.26 -1.92
N ASN A 272 -10.08 21.40 -0.84
CA ASN A 272 -11.23 22.27 -0.80
C ASN A 272 -10.81 23.74 -0.87
N PRO A 273 -11.51 24.61 -1.60
CA PRO A 273 -11.22 26.04 -1.60
C PRO A 273 -11.56 26.67 -0.24
N ARG A 274 -11.00 27.85 0.05
CA ARG A 274 -11.24 28.55 1.34
C ARG A 274 -12.71 28.90 1.60
N LYS A 275 -13.49 29.12 0.56
CA LYS A 275 -14.93 29.41 0.63
C LYS A 275 -15.65 28.52 -0.38
N PRO A 276 -15.87 27.23 -0.03
CA PRO A 276 -16.46 26.29 -0.95
C PRO A 276 -17.96 26.51 -1.14
N LEU A 277 -18.44 26.28 -2.35
CA LEU A 277 -19.87 26.12 -2.64
C LEU A 277 -20.31 24.76 -2.06
N LYS A 278 -21.46 24.75 -1.40
CA LYS A 278 -21.98 23.57 -0.69
C LYS A 278 -23.19 22.93 -1.34
N ASP A 279 -23.65 23.46 -2.46
CA ASP A 279 -24.82 22.93 -3.15
C ASP A 279 -24.61 22.90 -4.66
N VAL A 280 -25.07 21.84 -5.30
CA VAL A 280 -25.12 21.64 -6.75
C VAL A 280 -26.60 21.64 -7.14
N THR A 281 -27.02 22.68 -7.80
CA THR A 281 -28.45 22.99 -8.02
C THR A 281 -29.08 22.26 -9.17
N ASN A 282 -28.30 21.81 -10.15
CA ASN A 282 -28.78 21.09 -11.34
C ASN A 282 -27.66 20.30 -12.01
N GLY A 283 -27.99 19.53 -13.03
CA GLY A 283 -27.07 18.68 -13.79
C GLY A 283 -26.44 19.32 -15.02
N ASP A 284 -26.30 20.66 -15.08
CA ASP A 284 -25.62 21.36 -16.18
C ASP A 284 -24.10 21.11 -16.11
N ILE A 285 -23.50 20.74 -17.26
CA ILE A 285 -22.08 20.42 -17.34
C ILE A 285 -21.45 21.11 -18.54
N VAL A 286 -20.38 21.89 -18.31
CA VAL A 286 -19.61 22.55 -19.37
C VAL A 286 -18.13 22.23 -19.26
N PHE A 287 -17.55 21.71 -20.34
CA PHE A 287 -16.12 21.63 -20.57
C PHE A 287 -15.71 22.79 -21.47
N ASP A 288 -14.78 23.60 -21.00
CA ASP A 288 -14.33 24.84 -21.65
C ASP A 288 -12.84 24.74 -21.91
N HIS A 289 -12.44 24.42 -23.14
CA HIS A 289 -11.06 24.23 -23.61
C HIS A 289 -10.21 23.34 -22.69
N VAL A 290 -10.78 22.18 -22.29
CA VAL A 290 -10.17 21.29 -21.31
C VAL A 290 -9.05 20.45 -21.91
N ASN A 291 -7.86 20.56 -21.28
CA ASN A 291 -6.73 19.69 -21.53
C ASN A 291 -6.33 18.98 -20.23
N PHE A 292 -5.95 17.70 -20.32
CA PHE A 292 -5.56 16.92 -19.17
C PHE A 292 -4.40 15.97 -19.46
N LYS A 293 -3.48 15.85 -18.48
CA LYS A 293 -2.40 14.85 -18.40
C LYS A 293 -2.41 14.20 -17.02
N TYR A 294 -2.18 12.89 -16.95
CA TYR A 294 -2.05 12.18 -15.67
C TYR A 294 -0.73 12.54 -14.95
N SER A 295 0.33 12.79 -15.70
CA SER A 295 1.61 13.26 -15.18
C SER A 295 2.10 14.48 -15.99
N PRO A 296 2.71 15.49 -15.34
CA PRO A 296 3.33 16.61 -16.05
C PRO A 296 4.40 16.20 -17.07
N ASP A 297 5.05 15.05 -16.84
CA ASP A 297 6.13 14.53 -17.69
C ASP A 297 5.62 13.81 -18.96
N GLU A 298 4.32 13.56 -19.09
CA GLU A 298 3.74 12.94 -20.27
C GLU A 298 3.84 13.85 -21.49
N LYS A 299 4.24 13.28 -22.64
CA LYS A 299 4.37 14.01 -23.89
C LYS A 299 3.02 14.35 -24.52
N HIS A 300 2.02 13.49 -24.37
CA HIS A 300 0.70 13.62 -24.97
C HIS A 300 -0.37 13.93 -23.91
N TYR A 301 -1.37 14.68 -24.32
CA TYR A 301 -2.55 14.89 -23.52
C TYR A 301 -3.42 13.64 -23.52
N ALA A 302 -3.98 13.30 -22.37
CA ALA A 302 -5.04 12.29 -22.27
C ALA A 302 -6.40 12.86 -22.71
N LEU A 303 -6.61 14.18 -22.52
CA LEU A 303 -7.71 14.94 -23.12
C LEU A 303 -7.12 16.20 -23.75
N GLU A 304 -7.54 16.51 -24.97
CA GLU A 304 -7.02 17.65 -25.74
C GLU A 304 -8.16 18.49 -26.29
N ASP A 305 -8.17 19.77 -25.91
CA ASP A 305 -9.14 20.81 -26.31
C ASP A 305 -10.61 20.37 -26.28
N ILE A 306 -11.02 19.79 -25.17
CA ILE A 306 -12.41 19.33 -25.01
C ILE A 306 -13.34 20.54 -24.79
N ASN A 307 -14.28 20.71 -25.72
CA ASN A 307 -15.35 21.70 -25.67
C ASN A 307 -16.70 20.98 -25.74
N LEU A 308 -17.49 21.00 -24.65
CA LEU A 308 -18.72 20.24 -24.54
C LEU A 308 -19.69 20.93 -23.58
N HIS A 309 -20.97 21.03 -23.97
CA HIS A 309 -22.04 21.44 -23.07
C HIS A 309 -23.12 20.37 -23.00
N ILE A 310 -23.49 19.94 -21.81
CA ILE A 310 -24.55 18.97 -21.50
C ILE A 310 -25.58 19.70 -20.66
N THR A 311 -26.85 19.67 -21.12
CA THR A 311 -27.96 20.35 -20.45
C THR A 311 -28.56 19.48 -19.33
N PRO A 312 -29.19 20.11 -18.29
CA PRO A 312 -29.82 19.35 -17.22
C PRO A 312 -30.87 18.36 -17.72
N GLY A 313 -30.84 17.13 -17.20
CA GLY A 313 -31.76 16.06 -17.57
C GLY A 313 -31.43 15.32 -18.87
N GLU A 314 -30.44 15.78 -19.62
CA GLU A 314 -30.01 15.17 -20.88
C GLU A 314 -29.36 13.81 -20.66
N THR A 315 -29.62 12.87 -21.56
CA THR A 315 -28.94 11.57 -21.60
C THR A 315 -27.89 11.57 -22.70
N ILE A 316 -26.63 11.44 -22.30
CA ILE A 316 -25.47 11.42 -23.20
C ILE A 316 -24.88 10.01 -23.28
N GLY A 317 -24.74 9.51 -24.52
CA GLY A 317 -23.95 8.33 -24.82
C GLY A 317 -22.51 8.70 -25.13
N ILE A 318 -21.51 7.96 -24.65
CA ILE A 318 -20.10 8.15 -25.03
C ILE A 318 -19.56 6.85 -25.59
N ILE A 319 -19.01 6.89 -26.79
CA ILE A 319 -18.44 5.75 -27.50
C ILE A 319 -17.07 6.10 -28.09
N GLY A 320 -16.26 5.10 -28.37
CA GLY A 320 -14.95 5.22 -29.00
C GLY A 320 -14.09 3.99 -28.70
N GLU A 321 -12.95 3.90 -29.34
CA GLU A 321 -12.02 2.79 -29.18
C GLU A 321 -11.51 2.65 -27.72
N THR A 322 -10.99 1.47 -27.37
CA THR A 322 -10.31 1.27 -26.09
C THR A 322 -9.10 2.20 -26.03
N GLY A 323 -8.96 2.96 -24.93
CA GLY A 323 -7.88 3.95 -24.79
C GLY A 323 -8.21 5.34 -25.35
N SER A 324 -9.42 5.59 -25.85
CA SER A 324 -9.83 6.92 -26.34
C SER A 324 -10.14 7.95 -25.24
N SER A 325 -9.86 7.65 -23.97
CA SER A 325 -9.98 8.54 -22.80
C SER A 325 -11.42 8.87 -22.35
N LYS A 326 -12.39 8.01 -22.66
CA LYS A 326 -13.79 8.16 -22.21
C LYS A 326 -13.95 8.28 -20.70
N SER A 327 -13.38 7.32 -19.96
CA SER A 327 -13.39 7.33 -18.48
C SER A 327 -12.65 8.53 -17.90
N THR A 328 -11.59 8.97 -18.57
CA THR A 328 -10.83 10.18 -18.19
C THR A 328 -11.73 11.42 -18.27
N LEU A 329 -12.49 11.58 -19.36
CA LEU A 329 -13.40 12.69 -19.54
C LEU A 329 -14.40 12.81 -18.39
N VAL A 330 -15.10 11.73 -18.08
CA VAL A 330 -16.14 11.77 -17.04
C VAL A 330 -15.57 11.88 -15.63
N SER A 331 -14.32 11.45 -15.41
CA SER A 331 -13.63 11.58 -14.11
C SER A 331 -13.37 13.04 -13.70
N MET A 332 -13.40 13.98 -14.66
CA MET A 332 -13.24 15.41 -14.39
C MET A 332 -14.48 16.02 -13.73
N ILE A 333 -15.69 15.46 -13.98
CA ILE A 333 -16.97 16.00 -13.49
C ILE A 333 -17.05 15.92 -11.94
N PRO A 334 -16.84 14.75 -11.28
CA PRO A 334 -16.78 14.65 -9.83
C PRO A 334 -15.45 15.15 -9.25
N ARG A 335 -14.60 15.79 -10.06
CA ARG A 335 -13.26 16.26 -9.68
C ARG A 335 -12.43 15.15 -9.03
N LEU A 336 -12.31 13.98 -9.69
CA LEU A 336 -11.36 12.94 -9.27
C LEU A 336 -9.93 13.32 -9.63
N TYR A 337 -9.78 14.12 -10.69
CA TYR A 337 -8.55 14.79 -11.12
C TYR A 337 -8.84 16.25 -11.43
N ASP A 338 -7.86 17.12 -11.30
CA ASP A 338 -7.94 18.50 -11.76
C ASP A 338 -7.40 18.61 -13.20
N VAL A 339 -8.07 19.39 -14.04
CA VAL A 339 -7.63 19.63 -15.42
C VAL A 339 -6.29 20.37 -15.45
N THR A 340 -5.46 20.08 -16.47
CA THR A 340 -4.17 20.75 -16.70
C THR A 340 -4.37 22.19 -17.18
N SER A 341 -5.32 22.41 -18.09
CA SER A 341 -5.76 23.73 -18.54
C SER A 341 -7.23 23.71 -18.95
N GLY A 342 -7.86 24.88 -19.09
CA GLY A 342 -9.30 25.01 -19.29
C GLY A 342 -10.08 24.91 -17.99
N ALA A 343 -11.39 24.68 -18.09
CA ALA A 343 -12.28 24.60 -16.94
C ALA A 343 -13.40 23.58 -17.15
N VAL A 344 -13.74 22.82 -16.10
CA VAL A 344 -14.98 22.05 -16.02
C VAL A 344 -15.91 22.77 -15.07
N ARG A 345 -17.15 22.99 -15.51
CA ARG A 345 -18.20 23.64 -14.72
C ARG A 345 -19.37 22.69 -14.54
N VAL A 346 -19.95 22.71 -13.34
CA VAL A 346 -21.17 22.00 -13.00
C VAL A 346 -22.13 23.00 -12.39
N ALA A 347 -23.40 23.00 -12.81
CA ALA A 347 -24.39 23.98 -12.39
C ALA A 347 -23.90 25.45 -12.54
N GLY A 348 -23.18 25.75 -13.63
CA GLY A 348 -22.65 27.07 -13.94
C GLY A 348 -21.35 27.45 -13.19
N HIS A 349 -20.90 26.69 -12.23
CA HIS A 349 -19.72 26.98 -11.42
C HIS A 349 -18.56 25.99 -11.68
N ASN A 350 -17.30 26.49 -11.63
CA ASN A 350 -16.13 25.64 -11.76
C ASN A 350 -16.11 24.57 -10.67
N VAL A 351 -15.85 23.32 -11.03
CA VAL A 351 -15.76 22.19 -10.08
C VAL A 351 -14.76 22.43 -8.95
N LYS A 352 -13.74 23.25 -9.19
CA LYS A 352 -12.74 23.66 -8.16
C LYS A 352 -13.33 24.57 -7.08
N SER A 353 -14.48 25.19 -7.32
CA SER A 353 -15.15 26.11 -6.37
C SER A 353 -16.03 25.37 -5.35
N TYR A 354 -16.34 24.12 -5.58
CA TYR A 354 -17.17 23.32 -4.69
C TYR A 354 -16.39 22.69 -3.53
N GLU A 355 -17.07 22.44 -2.42
CA GLU A 355 -16.67 21.43 -1.45
C GLU A 355 -16.72 20.05 -2.11
N LEU A 356 -15.64 19.29 -2.03
CA LEU A 356 -15.53 17.97 -2.70
C LEU A 356 -16.68 17.04 -2.30
N LYS A 357 -17.06 17.06 -1.01
CA LYS A 357 -18.17 16.24 -0.54
C LYS A 357 -19.48 16.66 -1.20
N ALA A 358 -19.81 17.94 -1.21
CA ALA A 358 -21.04 18.47 -1.80
C ALA A 358 -21.13 18.15 -3.31
N LEU A 359 -20.04 18.34 -4.06
CA LEU A 359 -19.98 17.97 -5.47
C LEU A 359 -20.19 16.46 -5.68
N ARG A 360 -19.45 15.63 -4.95
CA ARG A 360 -19.50 14.18 -5.08
C ARG A 360 -20.78 13.55 -4.51
N ASP A 361 -21.49 14.22 -3.62
CA ASP A 361 -22.81 13.77 -3.17
C ASP A 361 -23.87 13.93 -4.27
N LYS A 362 -23.73 14.92 -5.15
CA LYS A 362 -24.65 15.20 -6.26
C LYS A 362 -24.20 14.63 -7.61
N VAL A 363 -22.94 14.22 -7.73
CA VAL A 363 -22.40 13.52 -8.90
C VAL A 363 -22.13 12.08 -8.53
N ALA A 364 -23.02 11.16 -8.90
CA ALA A 364 -22.81 9.73 -8.67
C ALA A 364 -22.11 9.10 -9.88
N MET A 365 -21.08 8.29 -9.62
CA MET A 365 -20.33 7.60 -10.66
C MET A 365 -20.23 6.11 -10.35
N VAL A 366 -20.66 5.28 -11.29
CA VAL A 366 -20.42 3.83 -11.28
C VAL A 366 -19.19 3.56 -12.12
N LEU A 367 -18.11 3.11 -11.48
CA LEU A 367 -16.83 2.86 -12.13
C LEU A 367 -16.84 1.55 -12.94
N GLN A 368 -15.99 1.43 -13.95
CA GLN A 368 -15.83 0.23 -14.77
C GLN A 368 -15.52 -1.01 -13.92
N LYS A 369 -14.66 -0.88 -12.90
CA LYS A 369 -14.37 -1.95 -11.92
C LYS A 369 -15.29 -1.79 -10.72
N ASN A 370 -16.33 -2.62 -10.67
CA ASN A 370 -17.29 -2.63 -9.58
C ASN A 370 -16.73 -3.41 -8.38
N VAL A 371 -16.60 -2.74 -7.24
CA VAL A 371 -16.13 -3.33 -5.99
C VAL A 371 -17.23 -3.29 -4.94
N LEU A 372 -17.53 -4.47 -4.38
CA LEU A 372 -18.38 -4.60 -3.19
C LEU A 372 -17.49 -4.86 -1.98
N PHE A 373 -17.90 -4.33 -0.84
CA PHE A 373 -17.20 -4.50 0.43
C PHE A 373 -17.82 -5.65 1.22
N SER A 374 -17.03 -6.25 2.10
CA SER A 374 -17.55 -7.24 3.05
C SER A 374 -18.60 -6.59 3.94
N GLY A 375 -19.76 -7.23 4.05
CA GLY A 375 -20.92 -6.72 4.76
C GLY A 375 -22.21 -7.19 4.09
N THR A 376 -23.36 -6.76 4.56
CA THR A 376 -24.65 -7.13 3.97
C THR A 376 -24.87 -6.43 2.63
N VAL A 377 -25.82 -6.92 1.83
CA VAL A 377 -26.27 -6.24 0.61
C VAL A 377 -26.76 -4.84 0.95
N GLU A 378 -27.55 -4.68 2.02
CA GLU A 378 -28.07 -3.38 2.47
C GLU A 378 -26.95 -2.42 2.87
N GLU A 379 -25.95 -2.88 3.62
CA GLU A 379 -24.78 -2.06 3.96
C GLU A 379 -24.03 -1.62 2.71
N ASN A 380 -23.88 -2.49 1.71
CA ASN A 380 -23.27 -2.14 0.44
C ASN A 380 -24.09 -1.09 -0.34
N LEU A 381 -25.40 -1.14 -0.31
CA LEU A 381 -26.28 -0.14 -0.94
C LEU A 381 -26.21 1.19 -0.19
N LYS A 382 -26.20 1.17 1.14
CA LYS A 382 -26.11 2.36 2.01
C LYS A 382 -24.79 3.13 1.92
N TRP A 383 -23.80 2.63 1.20
CA TRP A 383 -22.65 3.45 0.82
C TRP A 383 -23.05 4.67 -0.04
N GLY A 384 -24.19 4.62 -0.73
CA GLY A 384 -24.76 5.77 -1.43
C GLY A 384 -25.32 6.81 -0.47
N ASN A 385 -26.04 6.38 0.56
CA ASN A 385 -26.60 7.20 1.63
C ASN A 385 -26.75 6.36 2.90
N GLU A 386 -25.86 6.57 3.87
CA GLU A 386 -25.82 5.81 5.12
C GLU A 386 -27.13 5.89 5.93
N ASN A 387 -27.82 7.03 5.86
CA ASN A 387 -29.03 7.29 6.63
C ASN A 387 -30.32 6.92 5.88
N ALA A 388 -30.22 6.33 4.70
CA ALA A 388 -31.40 5.96 3.91
C ALA A 388 -32.24 4.91 4.65
N PRO A 389 -33.56 5.11 4.76
CA PRO A 389 -34.46 4.08 5.28
C PRO A 389 -34.52 2.89 4.31
N HIS A 390 -34.94 1.72 4.80
CA HIS A 390 -34.98 0.49 4.02
C HIS A 390 -35.84 0.62 2.74
N GLU A 391 -36.92 1.37 2.81
CA GLU A 391 -37.82 1.61 1.68
C GLU A 391 -37.12 2.32 0.50
N GLU A 392 -36.24 3.31 0.79
CA GLU A 392 -35.43 3.98 -0.24
C GLU A 392 -34.38 3.05 -0.83
N VAL A 393 -33.77 2.20 0.02
CA VAL A 393 -32.82 1.16 -0.43
C VAL A 393 -33.50 0.21 -1.42
N VAL A 394 -34.70 -0.27 -1.08
CA VAL A 394 -35.51 -1.13 -1.95
C VAL A 394 -35.93 -0.40 -3.23
N ALA A 395 -36.30 0.87 -3.15
CA ALA A 395 -36.67 1.66 -4.33
C ALA A 395 -35.50 1.82 -5.30
N ALA A 396 -34.32 2.16 -4.81
CA ALA A 396 -33.10 2.23 -5.63
C ALA A 396 -32.73 0.87 -6.25
N ALA A 397 -32.88 -0.21 -5.49
CA ALA A 397 -32.64 -1.57 -5.97
C ALA A 397 -33.64 -1.98 -7.08
N LYS A 398 -34.89 -1.53 -7.01
CA LYS A 398 -35.89 -1.77 -8.06
C LYS A 398 -35.55 -1.05 -9.35
N ILE A 399 -35.16 0.22 -9.30
CA ILE A 399 -34.74 1.01 -10.49
C ILE A 399 -33.53 0.34 -11.16
N ALA A 400 -32.59 -0.21 -10.37
CA ALA A 400 -31.42 -0.93 -10.87
C ALA A 400 -31.72 -2.40 -11.24
N HIS A 401 -32.96 -2.84 -11.20
CA HIS A 401 -33.37 -4.24 -11.40
C HIS A 401 -32.61 -5.26 -10.51
N ALA A 402 -32.24 -4.81 -9.30
CA ALA A 402 -31.51 -5.64 -8.32
C ALA A 402 -32.44 -6.30 -7.30
N ASP A 403 -33.60 -5.72 -6.97
CA ASP A 403 -34.51 -6.19 -5.91
C ASP A 403 -34.96 -7.65 -6.10
N GLY A 404 -35.23 -8.06 -7.35
CA GLY A 404 -35.67 -9.43 -7.64
C GLY A 404 -34.69 -10.49 -7.16
N PHE A 405 -33.46 -10.43 -7.65
CA PHE A 405 -32.45 -11.43 -7.25
C PHE A 405 -31.99 -11.27 -5.79
N ILE A 406 -32.03 -10.02 -5.24
CA ILE A 406 -31.68 -9.82 -3.82
C ILE A 406 -32.68 -10.57 -2.91
N ARG A 407 -33.97 -10.52 -3.22
CA ARG A 407 -35.01 -11.26 -2.46
C ARG A 407 -34.89 -12.78 -2.57
N GLU A 408 -34.31 -13.27 -3.66
CA GLU A 408 -34.06 -14.69 -3.88
C GLU A 408 -32.79 -15.19 -3.15
N MET A 409 -31.95 -14.28 -2.64
CA MET A 409 -30.80 -14.65 -1.82
C MET A 409 -31.26 -15.21 -0.45
N PRO A 410 -30.47 -16.09 0.20
CA PRO A 410 -30.88 -16.77 1.43
C PRO A 410 -31.44 -15.85 2.53
N ASP A 411 -30.80 -14.68 2.74
CA ASP A 411 -31.17 -13.70 3.77
C ASP A 411 -31.63 -12.36 3.14
N GLY A 412 -31.97 -12.35 1.83
CA GLY A 412 -32.42 -11.14 1.12
C GLY A 412 -31.38 -10.01 1.24
N TYR A 413 -31.83 -8.82 1.66
CA TYR A 413 -30.96 -7.65 1.87
C TYR A 413 -29.92 -7.82 2.99
N ASN A 414 -30.11 -8.79 3.91
CA ASN A 414 -29.17 -9.12 4.97
C ASN A 414 -28.13 -10.17 4.52
N THR A 415 -28.21 -10.65 3.29
CA THR A 415 -27.23 -11.61 2.75
C THR A 415 -25.82 -11.00 2.79
N MET A 416 -24.86 -11.75 3.35
CA MET A 416 -23.47 -11.32 3.45
C MET A 416 -22.79 -11.37 2.09
N ILE A 417 -22.17 -10.28 1.70
CA ILE A 417 -21.26 -10.15 0.55
C ILE A 417 -19.83 -10.36 1.03
N GLU A 418 -19.10 -11.23 0.37
CA GLU A 418 -17.68 -11.46 0.63
C GLU A 418 -16.82 -10.33 0.06
N GLN A 419 -15.57 -10.25 0.51
CA GLN A 419 -14.61 -9.26 0.06
C GLN A 419 -14.49 -9.24 -1.48
N GLY A 420 -14.74 -8.08 -2.06
CA GLY A 420 -14.72 -7.89 -3.52
C GLY A 420 -15.96 -8.46 -4.23
N GLY A 421 -16.96 -8.97 -3.49
CA GLY A 421 -18.19 -9.54 -4.07
C GLY A 421 -17.95 -10.89 -4.76
N ASN A 422 -17.07 -11.74 -4.21
CA ASN A 422 -16.70 -13.01 -4.84
C ASN A 422 -17.85 -14.04 -4.87
N ASN A 423 -18.84 -13.86 -4.01
CA ASN A 423 -20.03 -14.73 -3.91
C ASN A 423 -21.24 -14.23 -4.72
N VAL A 424 -21.08 -13.20 -5.55
CA VAL A 424 -22.12 -12.70 -6.45
C VAL A 424 -21.64 -12.66 -7.90
N SER A 425 -22.56 -12.83 -8.87
CA SER A 425 -22.21 -12.78 -10.29
C SER A 425 -21.82 -11.37 -10.72
N GLY A 426 -21.12 -11.22 -11.86
CA GLY A 426 -20.72 -9.94 -12.42
C GLY A 426 -21.90 -9.00 -12.64
N GLY A 427 -23.01 -9.50 -13.21
CA GLY A 427 -24.23 -8.71 -13.45
C GLY A 427 -24.95 -8.32 -12.15
N GLN A 428 -24.98 -9.20 -11.14
CA GLN A 428 -25.51 -8.86 -9.82
C GLN A 428 -24.68 -7.75 -9.16
N LYS A 429 -23.35 -7.86 -9.21
CA LYS A 429 -22.41 -6.84 -8.69
C LYS A 429 -22.63 -5.48 -9.36
N GLN A 430 -22.78 -5.45 -10.68
CA GLN A 430 -23.06 -4.22 -11.43
C GLN A 430 -24.39 -3.59 -10.99
N ARG A 431 -25.48 -4.37 -10.92
CA ARG A 431 -26.78 -3.88 -10.49
C ARG A 431 -26.79 -3.34 -9.04
N ILE A 432 -26.07 -4.00 -8.11
CA ILE A 432 -25.90 -3.48 -6.74
C ILE A 432 -25.14 -2.14 -6.76
N THR A 433 -24.09 -2.01 -7.56
CA THR A 433 -23.34 -0.74 -7.63
C THR A 433 -24.11 0.38 -8.31
N ILE A 434 -24.96 0.07 -9.29
CA ILE A 434 -25.91 1.04 -9.87
C ILE A 434 -26.91 1.49 -8.80
N ALA A 435 -27.56 0.56 -8.08
CA ALA A 435 -28.49 0.88 -7.00
C ALA A 435 -27.84 1.75 -5.90
N ARG A 436 -26.57 1.46 -5.52
CA ARG A 436 -25.76 2.29 -4.63
C ARG A 436 -25.63 3.73 -5.12
N ALA A 437 -25.37 3.91 -6.41
CA ALA A 437 -25.25 5.24 -7.01
C ALA A 437 -26.59 5.99 -7.04
N LEU A 438 -27.69 5.29 -7.31
CA LEU A 438 -29.05 5.84 -7.33
C LEU A 438 -29.52 6.29 -5.94
N LEU A 439 -29.11 5.58 -4.89
CA LEU A 439 -29.47 5.92 -3.50
C LEU A 439 -28.93 7.29 -3.05
N LYS A 440 -27.96 7.86 -3.77
CA LYS A 440 -27.50 9.24 -3.57
C LYS A 440 -28.51 10.29 -4.01
N ASN A 441 -29.50 9.93 -4.79
CA ASN A 441 -30.38 10.87 -5.48
C ASN A 441 -29.61 12.01 -6.20
N PRO A 442 -28.77 11.64 -7.19
CA PRO A 442 -27.83 12.54 -7.81
C PRO A 442 -28.49 13.46 -8.86
N GLU A 443 -27.91 14.67 -9.04
CA GLU A 443 -28.19 15.55 -10.16
C GLU A 443 -27.53 15.06 -11.45
N ILE A 444 -26.39 14.37 -11.34
CA ILE A 444 -25.60 13.79 -12.44
C ILE A 444 -25.28 12.35 -12.13
N LEU A 445 -25.67 11.43 -13.01
CA LEU A 445 -25.36 10.00 -12.93
C LEU A 445 -24.42 9.60 -14.07
N ILE A 446 -23.27 9.06 -13.73
CA ILE A 446 -22.26 8.57 -14.67
C ILE A 446 -22.18 7.05 -14.58
N LEU A 447 -22.39 6.38 -15.70
CA LEU A 447 -22.30 4.92 -15.84
C LEU A 447 -21.11 4.59 -16.76
N ASP A 448 -19.94 4.26 -16.20
CA ASP A 448 -18.73 3.97 -16.96
C ASP A 448 -18.61 2.46 -17.22
N ASP A 449 -19.04 2.03 -18.41
CA ASP A 449 -19.08 0.61 -18.87
C ASP A 449 -19.69 -0.34 -17.82
N SER A 450 -20.62 0.18 -17.04
CA SER A 450 -21.15 -0.44 -15.82
C SER A 450 -22.28 -1.43 -16.08
N THR A 451 -22.65 -1.68 -17.33
CA THR A 451 -23.67 -2.65 -17.76
C THR A 451 -23.10 -3.77 -18.62
N SER A 452 -21.78 -3.81 -18.82
CA SER A 452 -21.11 -4.76 -19.73
C SER A 452 -21.29 -6.23 -19.34
N ALA A 453 -21.48 -6.55 -18.06
CA ALA A 453 -21.74 -7.90 -17.56
C ALA A 453 -23.25 -8.18 -17.32
N VAL A 454 -24.13 -7.23 -17.64
CA VAL A 454 -25.58 -7.39 -17.59
C VAL A 454 -26.06 -7.83 -18.97
N ASP A 455 -27.06 -8.70 -19.03
CA ASP A 455 -27.70 -9.09 -20.29
C ASP A 455 -28.45 -7.91 -20.93
N THR A 456 -28.63 -7.96 -22.24
CA THR A 456 -29.19 -6.86 -23.03
C THR A 456 -30.63 -6.51 -22.66
N THR A 457 -31.42 -7.46 -22.20
CA THR A 457 -32.79 -7.24 -21.76
C THR A 457 -32.84 -6.44 -20.48
N THR A 458 -32.13 -6.92 -19.44
CA THR A 458 -32.01 -6.22 -18.14
C THR A 458 -31.36 -4.85 -18.30
N GLU A 459 -30.35 -4.71 -19.18
CA GLU A 459 -29.72 -3.41 -19.46
C GLU A 459 -30.73 -2.41 -20.03
N ARG A 460 -31.58 -2.84 -20.97
CA ARG A 460 -32.65 -2.00 -21.52
C ARG A 460 -33.66 -1.58 -20.45
N GLU A 461 -34.11 -2.53 -19.64
CA GLU A 461 -35.04 -2.29 -18.53
C GLU A 461 -34.48 -1.27 -17.52
N ILE A 462 -33.17 -1.37 -17.18
CA ILE A 462 -32.51 -0.38 -16.32
C ILE A 462 -32.55 1.00 -16.96
N ARG A 463 -32.26 1.14 -18.27
CA ARG A 463 -32.31 2.45 -18.97
C ARG A 463 -33.71 3.03 -19.01
N GLU A 464 -34.73 2.21 -19.29
CA GLU A 464 -36.14 2.62 -19.30
C GLU A 464 -36.56 3.09 -17.89
N SER A 465 -36.17 2.38 -16.83
CA SER A 465 -36.43 2.78 -15.45
C SER A 465 -35.72 4.09 -15.10
N LEU A 466 -34.46 4.26 -15.50
CA LEU A 466 -33.69 5.51 -15.29
C LEU A 466 -34.34 6.70 -16.02
N ALA A 467 -34.86 6.51 -17.23
CA ALA A 467 -35.52 7.57 -17.97
C ALA A 467 -36.86 7.97 -17.32
N LYS A 468 -37.61 6.98 -16.81
CA LYS A 468 -38.91 7.17 -16.20
C LYS A 468 -38.84 7.75 -14.78
N ASP A 469 -37.97 7.17 -13.94
CA ASP A 469 -37.98 7.43 -12.50
C ASP A 469 -36.99 8.55 -12.10
N MET A 470 -36.08 8.95 -13.03
CA MET A 470 -35.11 10.03 -12.84
C MET A 470 -35.06 10.99 -14.05
N PRO A 471 -36.14 11.61 -14.44
CA PRO A 471 -36.20 12.42 -15.67
C PRO A 471 -35.36 13.70 -15.62
N THR A 472 -35.15 14.27 -14.43
CA THR A 472 -34.38 15.51 -14.23
C THR A 472 -32.88 15.28 -14.05
N THR A 473 -32.45 14.05 -13.77
CA THR A 473 -31.05 13.70 -13.60
C THR A 473 -30.35 13.65 -14.95
N THR A 474 -29.22 14.35 -15.08
CA THR A 474 -28.34 14.25 -16.25
C THR A 474 -27.61 12.90 -16.22
N LYS A 475 -27.72 12.14 -17.33
CA LYS A 475 -27.18 10.77 -17.41
C LYS A 475 -26.05 10.71 -18.43
N ILE A 476 -24.92 10.18 -18.05
CA ILE A 476 -23.78 9.95 -18.95
C ILE A 476 -23.47 8.46 -18.97
N ILE A 477 -23.65 7.83 -20.12
CA ILE A 477 -23.50 6.38 -20.30
C ILE A 477 -22.33 6.14 -21.23
N ILE A 478 -21.23 5.62 -20.68
CA ILE A 478 -20.11 5.12 -21.46
C ILE A 478 -20.36 3.66 -21.77
N SER A 479 -20.38 3.31 -23.05
CA SER A 479 -20.49 1.92 -23.48
C SER A 479 -19.67 1.63 -24.71
N GLN A 480 -19.20 0.40 -24.82
CA GLN A 480 -18.63 -0.13 -26.05
C GLN A 480 -19.71 -0.67 -27.00
N ARG A 481 -20.94 -0.83 -26.51
CA ARG A 481 -22.09 -1.34 -27.28
C ARG A 481 -22.94 -0.19 -27.78
N VAL A 482 -23.12 -0.07 -29.09
CA VAL A 482 -24.01 0.96 -29.69
C VAL A 482 -25.45 0.80 -29.20
N VAL A 483 -25.92 -0.42 -29.04
CA VAL A 483 -27.27 -0.72 -28.52
C VAL A 483 -27.53 -0.09 -27.14
N SER A 484 -26.52 0.10 -26.33
CA SER A 484 -26.64 0.71 -24.98
C SER A 484 -26.84 2.22 -25.00
N ILE A 485 -26.47 2.88 -26.08
CA ILE A 485 -26.44 4.36 -26.18
C ILE A 485 -27.23 4.92 -27.35
N LYS A 486 -27.79 4.08 -28.25
CA LYS A 486 -28.48 4.54 -29.47
C LYS A 486 -29.69 5.40 -29.19
N ASP A 487 -30.34 5.19 -28.03
CA ASP A 487 -31.54 5.94 -27.60
C ASP A 487 -31.17 7.18 -26.75
N ALA A 488 -29.89 7.53 -26.63
CA ALA A 488 -29.44 8.76 -25.95
C ALA A 488 -29.80 10.00 -26.77
N ASP A 489 -30.07 11.14 -26.09
CA ASP A 489 -30.38 12.40 -26.73
C ASP A 489 -29.24 12.85 -27.66
N ARG A 490 -28.00 12.68 -27.22
CA ARG A 490 -26.81 12.87 -28.05
C ARG A 490 -25.76 11.82 -27.72
N ILE A 491 -24.98 11.48 -28.73
CA ILE A 491 -23.85 10.54 -28.61
C ILE A 491 -22.56 11.30 -28.93
N ILE A 492 -21.56 11.14 -28.09
CA ILE A 492 -20.21 11.70 -28.23
C ILE A 492 -19.31 10.60 -28.74
N VAL A 493 -18.68 10.80 -29.89
CA VAL A 493 -17.66 9.89 -30.43
C VAL A 493 -16.29 10.41 -30.06
N MET A 494 -15.56 9.65 -29.24
CA MET A 494 -14.20 10.00 -28.79
C MET A 494 -13.15 9.19 -29.52
N ASN A 495 -12.05 9.84 -29.88
CA ASN A 495 -10.87 9.20 -30.41
C ASN A 495 -9.60 9.93 -29.95
N HIS A 496 -8.58 9.18 -29.46
CA HIS A 496 -7.30 9.72 -29.04
C HIS A 496 -7.38 10.98 -28.14
N GLY A 497 -8.30 10.98 -27.18
CA GLY A 497 -8.45 12.09 -26.24
C GLY A 497 -9.17 13.33 -26.75
N THR A 498 -9.74 13.29 -27.97
CA THR A 498 -10.52 14.38 -28.58
C THR A 498 -11.95 13.95 -28.88
N ILE A 499 -12.86 14.92 -28.97
CA ILE A 499 -14.24 14.70 -29.46
C ILE A 499 -14.21 14.80 -30.97
N GLN A 500 -14.55 13.72 -31.67
CA GLN A 500 -14.61 13.71 -33.14
C GLN A 500 -15.96 14.13 -33.72
N ALA A 501 -17.03 13.72 -33.05
CA ALA A 501 -18.36 14.06 -33.46
C ALA A 501 -19.33 14.03 -32.28
N ILE A 502 -20.39 14.82 -32.37
CA ILE A 502 -21.53 14.82 -31.46
C ILE A 502 -22.80 14.84 -32.30
N GLY A 503 -23.78 13.98 -32.04
CA GLY A 503 -25.06 13.95 -32.74
C GLY A 503 -25.95 12.83 -32.25
N THR A 504 -27.11 12.69 -32.82
CA THR A 504 -28.01 11.56 -32.60
C THR A 504 -27.47 10.29 -33.30
N HIS A 505 -27.98 9.12 -32.94
CA HIS A 505 -27.66 7.87 -33.62
C HIS A 505 -27.78 7.96 -35.14
N GLU A 506 -28.92 8.51 -35.62
CA GLU A 506 -29.21 8.63 -37.06
C GLU A 506 -28.28 9.60 -37.79
N GLU A 507 -27.92 10.71 -37.14
CA GLU A 507 -26.95 11.67 -37.68
C GLU A 507 -25.57 11.08 -37.80
N LEU A 508 -25.09 10.44 -36.72
CA LEU A 508 -23.74 9.84 -36.67
C LEU A 508 -23.57 8.65 -37.62
N MET A 509 -24.64 7.87 -37.85
CA MET A 509 -24.65 6.82 -38.86
C MET A 509 -24.41 7.34 -40.29
N LYS A 510 -24.78 8.60 -40.56
CA LYS A 510 -24.61 9.22 -41.87
C LYS A 510 -23.34 10.05 -41.99
N THR A 511 -22.84 10.63 -40.88
CA THR A 511 -21.80 11.67 -40.90
C THR A 511 -20.47 11.24 -40.35
N ASN A 512 -20.41 10.18 -39.52
CA ASN A 512 -19.19 9.76 -38.85
C ASN A 512 -18.79 8.33 -39.22
N GLU A 513 -17.69 8.16 -39.95
CA GLU A 513 -17.20 6.85 -40.43
C GLU A 513 -16.84 5.91 -39.27
N LEU A 514 -16.24 6.42 -38.19
CA LEU A 514 -15.85 5.61 -37.03
C LEU A 514 -17.12 5.04 -36.34
N TYR A 515 -18.12 5.88 -36.08
CA TYR A 515 -19.37 5.45 -35.48
C TYR A 515 -20.11 4.44 -36.37
N HIS A 516 -20.20 4.72 -37.66
CA HIS A 516 -20.83 3.82 -38.64
C HIS A 516 -20.15 2.46 -38.68
N SER A 517 -18.83 2.43 -38.69
CA SER A 517 -18.06 1.17 -38.72
C SER A 517 -18.27 0.35 -37.46
N ILE A 518 -18.27 0.98 -36.27
CA ILE A 518 -18.54 0.32 -34.98
C ILE A 518 -19.98 -0.24 -34.96
N ALA A 519 -20.95 0.55 -35.38
CA ALA A 519 -22.37 0.15 -35.37
C ALA A 519 -22.61 -1.03 -36.32
N LYS A 520 -22.15 -0.93 -37.56
CA LYS A 520 -22.29 -1.98 -38.58
C LYS A 520 -21.63 -3.29 -38.17
N PHE A 521 -20.40 -3.23 -37.64
CA PHE A 521 -19.69 -4.42 -37.12
C PHE A 521 -20.48 -5.12 -36.01
N GLN A 522 -21.14 -4.35 -35.13
CA GLN A 522 -21.93 -4.91 -34.03
C GLN A 522 -23.28 -5.48 -34.52
N GLU A 523 -23.92 -4.87 -35.51
CA GLU A 523 -25.13 -5.39 -36.14
C GLU A 523 -24.89 -6.72 -36.87
N GLU A 524 -23.83 -6.80 -37.66
CA GLU A 524 -23.44 -8.02 -38.40
C GLU A 524 -23.16 -9.18 -37.44
N ASN A 525 -22.45 -8.94 -36.30
CA ASN A 525 -22.17 -9.95 -35.30
C ASN A 525 -23.41 -10.38 -34.49
N ASN A 526 -24.44 -9.52 -34.38
CA ASN A 526 -25.69 -9.87 -33.72
C ASN A 526 -26.67 -10.61 -34.63
N ALA A 527 -26.62 -10.38 -35.94
CA ALA A 527 -27.44 -11.06 -36.94
C ALA A 527 -26.94 -12.49 -37.26
N GLY A 528 -25.72 -12.81 -36.91
CA GLY A 528 -25.10 -14.15 -37.09
C GLY A 528 -25.27 -15.09 -35.90
N LYS A 529 -25.97 -14.66 -34.84
CA LYS A 529 -26.38 -15.50 -33.69
C LYS A 529 -27.86 -15.71 -33.66
#